data_5fa11b0ce89e307c560aac51b8093150
#
_entry.id   5fa11b0ce89e307c560aac51b8093150
#
_cell.length_a   1.000
_cell.length_b   1.000
_cell.length_c   1.000
_cell.angle_alpha   90.00
_cell.angle_beta   90.00
_cell.angle_gamma   90.00
#
_symmetry.space_group_name_H-M   'P 1'
#
loop_
_entity.id
_entity.type
_entity.pdbx_description
1 polymer ?
#
loop_
_entity_poly.entity_id
_entity_poly.type
_entity_poly.pdbx_seq_one_letter_code
_entity_poly.pdbx_strand_id
1 'polypeptide(L)'
;VLDGGLSYRRLGAFSAANAESVASQHGISVTTASVRDAGEYASSVRIVADEVEVAATLFGTEHTPRIISLMGYKIDIAPATTSLVFEYVDAPGRIGVIGTILGDAAANITTMQIGTKPEESCALVYMNVEGDVSEAVLDRLRGAIDLRNLWKITL
;
A
#
# COMPACT_ATOMS: atom_id res chain seq x y z
N VAL A 1 4.54 -13.07 6.30
CA VAL A 1 4.98 -11.74 5.82
C VAL A 1 6.20 -11.90 4.95
N LEU A 2 7.33 -12.39 5.49
CA LEU A 2 8.57 -12.56 4.74
C LEU A 2 8.41 -13.48 3.52
N ASP A 3 7.64 -14.55 3.67
CA ASP A 3 7.26 -15.45 2.59
C ASP A 3 6.59 -14.71 1.42
N GLY A 4 5.59 -13.87 1.68
CA GLY A 4 4.94 -13.06 0.66
C GLY A 4 5.87 -12.07 -0.05
N GLY A 5 6.77 -11.41 0.69
CA GLY A 5 7.75 -10.49 0.11
C GLY A 5 8.75 -11.18 -0.82
N LEU A 6 9.21 -12.36 -0.44
CA LEU A 6 10.12 -13.17 -1.26
C LEU A 6 9.42 -13.75 -2.49
N SER A 7 8.12 -14.13 -2.39
CA SER A 7 7.29 -14.55 -3.52
C SER A 7 7.22 -13.48 -4.59
N TYR A 8 6.93 -12.26 -4.18
CA TYR A 8 6.82 -11.11 -5.09
C TYR A 8 8.12 -10.88 -5.87
N ARG A 9 9.27 -11.01 -5.20
CA ARG A 9 10.59 -10.85 -5.81
C ARG A 9 11.02 -12.04 -6.67
N ARG A 10 10.28 -13.16 -6.70
CA ARG A 10 10.62 -14.39 -7.41
C ARG A 10 12.01 -14.93 -7.06
N LEU A 11 12.38 -14.89 -5.79
CA LEU A 11 13.71 -15.27 -5.31
C LEU A 11 13.92 -16.78 -5.15
N GLY A 12 13.18 -17.61 -5.87
CA GLY A 12 13.34 -19.07 -5.90
C GLY A 12 12.34 -19.82 -5.03
N ALA A 13 12.57 -21.10 -4.81
CA ALA A 13 11.71 -21.95 -3.99
C ALA A 13 12.00 -21.73 -2.49
N PHE A 14 11.03 -21.28 -1.76
CA PHE A 14 11.12 -21.06 -0.31
C PHE A 14 9.79 -21.39 0.38
N SER A 15 9.85 -21.49 1.69
CA SER A 15 8.72 -21.74 2.58
C SER A 15 8.90 -20.89 3.84
N ALA A 16 7.87 -20.82 4.67
CA ALA A 16 7.98 -20.13 5.96
C ALA A 16 9.16 -20.61 6.81
N ALA A 17 9.57 -21.87 6.65
CA ALA A 17 10.67 -22.47 7.42
C ALA A 17 12.07 -22.00 6.97
N ASN A 18 12.25 -21.62 5.70
CA ASN A 18 13.56 -21.21 5.16
C ASN A 18 13.61 -19.75 4.68
N ALA A 19 12.54 -19.00 4.85
CA ALA A 19 12.40 -17.64 4.33
C ALA A 19 13.51 -16.69 4.85
N GLU A 20 13.91 -16.77 6.11
CA GLU A 20 14.99 -15.96 6.67
C GLU A 20 16.35 -16.29 6.04
N SER A 21 16.62 -17.59 5.83
CA SER A 21 17.85 -18.03 5.18
C SER A 21 17.93 -17.55 3.73
N VAL A 22 16.84 -17.65 2.99
CA VAL A 22 16.75 -17.15 1.61
C VAL A 22 16.89 -15.62 1.57
N ALA A 23 16.24 -14.90 2.47
CA ALA A 23 16.39 -13.44 2.58
C ALA A 23 17.86 -13.04 2.80
N SER A 24 18.54 -13.71 3.75
CA SER A 24 19.95 -13.46 4.05
C SER A 24 20.87 -13.73 2.84
N GLN A 25 20.62 -14.78 2.07
CA GLN A 25 21.38 -15.09 0.85
C GLN A 25 21.24 -14.00 -0.22
N HIS A 26 20.14 -13.25 -0.19
CA HIS A 26 19.89 -12.12 -1.09
C HIS A 26 20.22 -10.75 -0.46
N GLY A 27 20.97 -10.74 0.65
CA GLY A 27 21.38 -9.51 1.31
C GLY A 27 20.28 -8.80 2.08
N ILE A 28 19.14 -9.46 2.34
CA ILE A 28 18.02 -8.90 3.10
C ILE A 28 18.19 -9.31 4.57
N SER A 29 18.42 -8.32 5.43
CA SER A 29 18.44 -8.49 6.88
C SER A 29 17.04 -8.32 7.45
N VAL A 30 16.60 -9.28 8.26
CA VAL A 30 15.27 -9.24 8.90
C VAL A 30 15.43 -9.22 10.41
N THR A 31 14.79 -8.25 11.04
CA THR A 31 14.69 -8.19 12.51
C THR A 31 13.23 -8.28 12.90
N THR A 32 12.89 -9.19 13.79
CA THR A 32 11.53 -9.38 14.31
C THR A 32 11.48 -8.95 15.78
N ALA A 33 10.49 -8.13 16.12
CA ALA A 33 10.18 -7.76 17.49
C ALA A 33 8.70 -7.97 17.75
N SER A 34 8.35 -8.40 18.96
CA SER A 34 6.97 -8.50 19.43
C SER A 34 6.74 -7.53 20.55
N VAL A 35 5.66 -6.76 20.46
CA VAL A 35 5.21 -5.85 21.50
C VAL A 35 3.83 -6.28 21.99
N ARG A 36 3.51 -6.05 23.25
CA ARG A 36 2.22 -6.45 23.82
C ARG A 36 1.10 -5.47 23.52
N ASP A 37 1.45 -4.23 23.21
CA ASP A 37 0.48 -3.17 22.91
C ASP A 37 0.29 -3.04 21.40
N ALA A 38 -0.88 -3.43 20.93
CA ALA A 38 -1.32 -3.29 19.53
C ALA A 38 -2.16 -2.01 19.32
N GLY A 39 -2.20 -1.10 20.33
CA GLY A 39 -3.02 0.10 20.29
C GLY A 39 -4.51 -0.20 20.30
N GLU A 40 -5.24 0.35 19.34
CA GLU A 40 -6.71 0.17 19.22
C GLU A 40 -7.11 -1.19 18.62
N TYR A 41 -6.16 -2.03 18.22
CA TYR A 41 -6.41 -3.31 17.54
C TYR A 41 -6.07 -4.49 18.45
N ALA A 42 -6.80 -5.58 18.29
CA ALA A 42 -6.52 -6.83 19.02
C ALA A 42 -5.13 -7.40 18.68
N SER A 43 -4.69 -7.20 17.46
CA SER A 43 -3.34 -7.51 16.96
C SER A 43 -3.03 -6.69 15.74
N SER A 44 -1.77 -6.39 15.51
CA SER A 44 -1.31 -5.75 14.29
C SER A 44 0.07 -6.25 13.89
N VAL A 45 0.37 -6.16 12.60
CA VAL A 45 1.70 -6.40 12.05
C VAL A 45 2.19 -5.11 11.43
N ARG A 46 3.40 -4.70 11.78
CA ARG A 46 4.08 -3.57 11.17
C ARG A 46 5.32 -4.07 10.45
N ILE A 47 5.49 -3.61 9.22
CA ILE A 47 6.65 -3.91 8.39
C ILE A 47 7.31 -2.59 8.06
N VAL A 48 8.62 -2.53 8.24
CA VAL A 48 9.45 -1.39 7.83
C VAL A 48 10.51 -1.92 6.87
N ALA A 49 10.58 -1.33 5.70
CA ALA A 49 11.59 -1.64 4.71
C ALA A 49 12.08 -0.31 4.10
N ASP A 50 13.33 0.02 4.35
CA ASP A 50 13.91 1.32 4.02
C ASP A 50 13.04 2.47 4.58
N GLU A 51 12.49 3.31 3.71
CA GLU A 51 11.62 4.44 4.08
C GLU A 51 10.13 4.10 4.07
N VAL A 52 9.78 2.88 3.66
CA VAL A 52 8.38 2.46 3.56
C VAL A 52 7.99 1.70 4.82
N GLU A 53 6.96 2.18 5.48
CA GLU A 53 6.32 1.53 6.62
C GLU A 53 4.87 1.17 6.25
N VAL A 54 4.46 -0.05 6.54
CA VAL A 54 3.07 -0.49 6.43
C VAL A 54 2.64 -1.19 7.71
N ALA A 55 1.45 -0.87 8.19
CA ALA A 55 0.82 -1.61 9.28
C ALA A 55 -0.53 -2.19 8.82
N ALA A 56 -0.78 -3.42 9.25
CA ALA A 56 -1.99 -4.14 8.91
C ALA A 56 -2.54 -4.90 10.13
N THR A 57 -3.83 -5.17 10.10
CA THR A 57 -4.54 -5.95 11.12
C THR A 57 -5.52 -6.92 10.48
N LEU A 58 -6.05 -7.84 11.28
CA LEU A 58 -7.21 -8.65 10.92
C LEU A 58 -8.44 -8.08 11.64
N PHE A 59 -9.49 -7.80 10.89
CA PHE A 59 -10.69 -7.16 11.39
C PHE A 59 -11.89 -8.11 11.39
N GLY A 60 -12.69 -8.01 12.47
CA GLY A 60 -13.92 -8.76 12.62
C GLY A 60 -13.71 -10.26 12.84
N THR A 61 -14.82 -10.99 12.94
CA THR A 61 -14.85 -12.45 13.13
C THR A 61 -14.36 -13.22 11.91
N GLU A 62 -14.48 -12.63 10.74
CA GLU A 62 -14.02 -13.20 9.47
C GLU A 62 -12.51 -12.98 9.21
N HIS A 63 -11.82 -12.32 10.15
CA HIS A 63 -10.38 -12.02 10.04
C HIS A 63 -10.00 -11.34 8.72
N THR A 64 -10.83 -10.40 8.27
CA THR A 64 -10.57 -9.64 7.03
C THR A 64 -9.30 -8.81 7.17
N PRO A 65 -8.29 -8.98 6.28
CA PRO A 65 -7.08 -8.18 6.34
C PRO A 65 -7.36 -6.71 6.00
N ARG A 66 -6.81 -5.80 6.79
CA ARG A 66 -6.93 -4.36 6.59
C ARG A 66 -5.57 -3.69 6.75
N ILE A 67 -5.24 -2.81 5.81
CA ILE A 67 -4.11 -1.91 5.94
C ILE A 67 -4.60 -0.71 6.74
N ILE A 68 -3.94 -0.43 7.86
CA ILE A 68 -4.34 0.59 8.84
C ILE A 68 -3.38 1.78 8.89
N SER A 69 -2.18 1.61 8.36
CA SER A 69 -1.20 2.69 8.20
C SER A 69 -0.30 2.40 7.03
N LEU A 70 0.08 3.43 6.29
CA LEU A 70 1.09 3.37 5.22
C LEU A 70 1.93 4.64 5.24
N MET A 71 3.25 4.51 5.39
CA MET A 71 4.22 5.62 5.47
C MET A 71 3.81 6.71 6.49
N GLY A 72 3.25 6.29 7.64
CA GLY A 72 2.76 7.19 8.68
C GLY A 72 1.39 7.83 8.43
N TYR A 73 0.79 7.62 7.26
CA TYR A 73 -0.59 8.02 6.99
C TYR A 73 -1.56 6.99 7.60
N LYS A 74 -2.54 7.47 8.37
CA LYS A 74 -3.62 6.62 8.87
C LYS A 74 -4.63 6.38 7.75
N ILE A 75 -4.89 5.11 7.45
CA ILE A 75 -5.90 4.64 6.49
C ILE A 75 -6.62 3.44 7.09
N ASP A 76 -7.69 2.99 6.47
CA ASP A 76 -8.36 1.74 6.84
C ASP A 76 -9.00 1.12 5.61
N ILE A 77 -8.28 0.24 4.93
CA ILE A 77 -8.71 -0.33 3.66
C ILE A 77 -8.38 -1.82 3.55
N ALA A 78 -9.33 -2.62 3.07
CA ALA A 78 -9.04 -3.99 2.65
C ALA A 78 -8.30 -3.96 1.31
N PRO A 79 -7.16 -4.66 1.16
CA PRO A 79 -6.48 -4.75 -0.12
C PRO A 79 -7.34 -5.51 -1.15
N ALA A 80 -7.18 -5.17 -2.43
CA ALA A 80 -7.84 -5.83 -3.55
C ALA A 80 -6.82 -6.28 -4.59
N THR A 81 -7.28 -7.00 -5.62
CA THR A 81 -6.41 -7.52 -6.68
C THR A 81 -5.57 -6.43 -7.34
N THR A 82 -6.15 -5.25 -7.57
CA THR A 82 -5.41 -4.10 -8.08
C THR A 82 -5.69 -2.88 -7.21
N SER A 83 -4.61 -2.28 -6.74
CA SER A 83 -4.66 -1.05 -5.94
C SER A 83 -3.69 -0.02 -6.50
N LEU A 84 -4.08 1.25 -6.41
CA LEU A 84 -3.21 2.38 -6.68
C LEU A 84 -2.95 3.14 -5.40
N VAL A 85 -1.71 3.53 -5.20
CA VAL A 85 -1.29 4.33 -4.05
C VAL A 85 -0.58 5.58 -4.57
N PHE A 86 -1.03 6.74 -4.11
CA PHE A 86 -0.44 8.02 -4.48
C PHE A 86 -0.07 8.81 -3.24
N GLU A 87 1.11 9.36 -3.21
CA GLU A 87 1.48 10.43 -2.29
C GLU A 87 1.65 11.73 -3.08
N TYR A 88 0.96 12.80 -2.67
CA TYR A 88 0.90 14.04 -3.43
C TYR A 88 0.77 15.27 -2.53
N VAL A 89 1.07 16.44 -3.10
CA VAL A 89 0.82 17.73 -2.44
C VAL A 89 -0.69 17.97 -2.37
N ASP A 90 -1.22 18.05 -1.15
CA ASP A 90 -2.66 18.19 -0.92
C ASP A 90 -3.16 19.55 -1.36
N ALA A 91 -4.16 19.53 -2.23
CA ALA A 91 -4.83 20.73 -2.73
C ALA A 91 -6.24 20.42 -3.23
N PRO A 92 -7.16 21.39 -3.16
CA PRO A 92 -8.49 21.22 -3.69
C PRO A 92 -8.50 20.76 -5.15
N GLY A 93 -9.41 19.85 -5.49
CA GLY A 93 -9.61 19.37 -6.86
C GLY A 93 -8.74 18.16 -7.26
N ARG A 94 -7.70 17.79 -6.51
CA ARG A 94 -6.80 16.67 -6.85
C ARG A 94 -7.55 15.36 -7.06
N ILE A 95 -8.48 15.03 -6.17
CA ILE A 95 -9.30 13.80 -6.28
C ILE A 95 -10.19 13.83 -7.53
N GLY A 96 -10.73 15.00 -7.88
CA GLY A 96 -11.51 15.17 -9.11
C GLY A 96 -10.68 14.88 -10.37
N VAL A 97 -9.44 15.35 -10.42
CA VAL A 97 -8.50 15.08 -11.51
C VAL A 97 -8.19 13.58 -11.61
N ILE A 98 -7.86 12.94 -10.48
CA ILE A 98 -7.60 11.50 -10.42
C ILE A 98 -8.82 10.71 -10.94
N GLY A 99 -10.01 11.03 -10.41
CA GLY A 99 -11.25 10.36 -10.81
C GLY A 99 -11.58 10.53 -12.29
N THR A 100 -11.34 11.71 -12.86
CA THR A 100 -11.55 11.97 -14.29
C THR A 100 -10.59 11.13 -15.15
N ILE A 101 -9.30 11.10 -14.81
CA ILE A 101 -8.31 10.33 -15.57
C ILE A 101 -8.62 8.83 -15.55
N LEU A 102 -9.00 8.29 -14.39
CA LEU A 102 -9.38 6.89 -14.26
C LEU A 102 -10.69 6.58 -14.99
N GLY A 103 -11.69 7.46 -14.89
CA GLY A 103 -12.97 7.33 -15.60
C GLY A 103 -12.81 7.33 -17.12
N ASP A 104 -11.97 8.23 -17.66
CA ASP A 104 -11.63 8.25 -19.10
C ASP A 104 -10.98 6.93 -19.56
N ALA A 105 -10.27 6.26 -18.68
CA ALA A 105 -9.65 4.97 -18.93
C ALA A 105 -10.57 3.78 -18.67
N ALA A 106 -11.85 4.02 -18.37
CA ALA A 106 -12.82 3.00 -17.96
C ALA A 106 -12.37 2.17 -16.73
N ALA A 107 -11.52 2.75 -15.87
CA ALA A 107 -11.13 2.17 -14.61
C ALA A 107 -12.09 2.62 -13.51
N ASN A 108 -12.74 1.66 -12.84
CA ASN A 108 -13.70 1.94 -11.77
C ASN A 108 -13.00 1.94 -10.42
N ILE A 109 -13.25 2.97 -9.60
CA ILE A 109 -12.78 3.05 -8.22
C ILE A 109 -13.80 2.35 -7.33
N THR A 110 -13.43 1.22 -6.73
CA THR A 110 -14.35 0.44 -5.87
C THR A 110 -14.27 0.87 -4.41
N THR A 111 -13.09 1.28 -3.96
CA THR A 111 -12.87 1.78 -2.60
C THR A 111 -11.73 2.79 -2.62
N MET A 112 -11.82 3.82 -1.79
CA MET A 112 -10.76 4.82 -1.66
C MET A 112 -10.67 5.28 -0.21
N GLN A 113 -9.43 5.42 0.28
CA GLN A 113 -9.09 6.03 1.56
C GLN A 113 -8.05 7.13 1.36
N ILE A 114 -8.19 8.20 2.10
CA ILE A 114 -7.26 9.33 2.07
C ILE A 114 -6.74 9.54 3.48
N GLY A 115 -5.43 9.44 3.64
CA GLY A 115 -4.71 9.88 4.83
C GLY A 115 -4.06 11.24 4.58
N THR A 116 -4.04 12.10 5.56
CA THR A 116 -3.43 13.43 5.45
C THR A 116 -2.37 13.63 6.52
N LYS A 117 -1.34 14.43 6.20
CA LYS A 117 -0.37 14.99 7.14
C LYS A 117 -0.38 16.50 6.98
N PRO A 118 -1.23 17.22 7.74
CA PRO A 118 -1.41 18.66 7.59
C PRO A 118 -0.12 19.46 7.72
N GLU A 119 0.78 19.04 8.62
CA GLU A 119 2.09 19.66 8.85
C GLU A 119 3.03 19.57 7.64
N GLU A 120 2.86 18.58 6.78
CA GLU A 120 3.64 18.38 5.56
C GLU A 120 2.93 18.85 4.29
N SER A 121 1.68 19.33 4.40
CA SER A 121 0.79 19.65 3.28
C SER A 121 0.69 18.52 2.27
N CYS A 122 0.67 17.29 2.74
CA CYS A 122 0.64 16.08 1.93
C CYS A 122 -0.54 15.19 2.27
N ALA A 123 -1.01 14.49 1.25
CA ALA A 123 -2.00 13.44 1.36
C ALA A 123 -1.52 12.16 0.67
N LEU A 124 -1.97 11.03 1.18
CA LEU A 124 -1.83 9.74 0.55
C LEU A 124 -3.22 9.20 0.24
N VAL A 125 -3.44 8.83 -1.01
CA VAL A 125 -4.61 8.06 -1.42
C VAL A 125 -4.21 6.61 -1.59
N TYR A 126 -4.96 5.71 -0.98
CA TYR A 126 -4.99 4.30 -1.31
C TYR A 126 -6.34 3.99 -1.93
N MET A 127 -6.37 3.46 -3.15
CA MET A 127 -7.62 3.10 -3.82
C MET A 127 -7.55 1.73 -4.47
N ASN A 128 -8.67 1.01 -4.41
CA ASN A 128 -8.87 -0.22 -5.14
C ASN A 128 -9.56 0.11 -6.46
N VAL A 129 -9.08 -0.49 -7.54
CA VAL A 129 -9.59 -0.23 -8.88
C VAL A 129 -9.92 -1.52 -9.61
N GLU A 130 -10.95 -1.46 -10.42
CA GLU A 130 -11.32 -2.49 -11.40
C GLU A 130 -11.14 -1.92 -12.81
N GLY A 131 -10.73 -2.77 -13.75
CA GLY A 131 -10.39 -2.37 -15.11
C GLY A 131 -8.88 -2.30 -15.34
N ASP A 132 -8.50 -1.96 -16.56
CA ASP A 132 -7.08 -1.89 -16.93
C ASP A 132 -6.52 -0.49 -16.65
N VAL A 133 -5.56 -0.43 -15.74
CA VAL A 133 -4.77 0.78 -15.50
C VAL A 133 -3.41 0.58 -16.16
N SER A 134 -3.32 0.99 -17.41
CA SER A 134 -2.09 0.89 -18.20
C SER A 134 -1.03 1.91 -17.72
N GLU A 135 0.24 1.73 -18.14
CA GLU A 135 1.30 2.69 -17.84
C GLU A 135 1.00 4.09 -18.40
N ALA A 136 0.31 4.19 -19.54
CA ALA A 136 -0.12 5.48 -20.09
C ALA A 136 -1.10 6.22 -19.18
N VAL A 137 -1.95 5.52 -18.44
CA VAL A 137 -2.85 6.12 -17.43
C VAL A 137 -2.04 6.61 -16.23
N LEU A 138 -1.06 5.82 -15.79
CA LEU A 138 -0.17 6.23 -14.70
C LEU A 138 0.65 7.46 -15.07
N ASP A 139 1.12 7.57 -16.32
CA ASP A 139 1.85 8.75 -16.82
C ASP A 139 0.95 9.99 -16.90
N ARG A 140 -0.32 9.84 -17.28
CA ARG A 140 -1.30 10.93 -17.22
C ARG A 140 -1.48 11.43 -15.77
N LEU A 141 -1.57 10.53 -14.81
CA LEU A 141 -1.66 10.87 -13.39
C LEU A 141 -0.41 11.61 -12.92
N ARG A 142 0.79 11.12 -13.29
CA ARG A 142 2.07 11.79 -12.96
C ARG A 142 2.14 13.22 -13.51
N GLY A 143 1.61 13.44 -14.71
CA GLY A 143 1.61 14.76 -15.35
C GLY A 143 0.52 15.72 -14.86
N ALA A 144 -0.53 15.22 -14.23
CA ALA A 144 -1.72 16.03 -13.88
C ALA A 144 -1.73 16.54 -12.44
N ILE A 145 -1.02 15.89 -11.53
CA ILE A 145 -0.93 16.26 -10.12
C ILE A 145 0.52 16.20 -9.63
N ASP A 146 0.84 16.99 -8.60
CA ASP A 146 2.17 17.01 -8.00
C ASP A 146 2.38 15.75 -7.14
N LEU A 147 2.66 14.62 -7.80
CA LEU A 147 2.94 13.35 -7.16
C LEU A 147 4.34 13.35 -6.56
N ARG A 148 4.45 12.94 -5.30
CA ARG A 148 5.73 12.52 -4.70
C ARG A 148 6.02 11.08 -5.04
N ASN A 149 4.99 10.24 -4.95
CA ASN A 149 5.08 8.81 -5.20
C ASN A 149 3.81 8.29 -5.88
N LEU A 150 3.95 7.23 -6.67
CA LEU A 150 2.85 6.49 -7.29
C LEU A 150 3.23 5.02 -7.41
N TRP A 151 2.39 4.17 -6.87
CA TRP A 151 2.54 2.71 -6.98
C TRP A 151 1.25 2.08 -7.51
N LYS A 152 1.40 1.15 -8.45
CA LYS A 152 0.38 0.18 -8.82
C LYS A 152 0.75 -1.15 -8.17
N ILE A 153 -0.15 -1.67 -7.34
CA ILE A 153 0.01 -2.91 -6.60
C ILE A 153 -0.96 -3.92 -7.21
N THR A 154 -0.45 -5.10 -7.56
CA THR A 154 -1.27 -6.22 -8.05
C THR A 154 -0.96 -7.44 -7.17
N LEU A 155 -2.01 -8.03 -6.56
CA LEU A 155 -1.94 -9.21 -5.69
C LEU A 155 -2.21 -10.48 -6.48
#